data_381c6602069fdfb9ddcb177f2963f754
#
_entry.id   381c6602069fdfb9ddcb177f2963f754
#
_cell.length_a   1.000
_cell.length_b   1.000
_cell.length_c   1.000
_cell.angle_alpha   90.00
_cell.angle_beta   90.00
_cell.angle_gamma   90.00
#
_symmetry.space_group_name_H-M   'P 1'
#
loop_
_entity.id
_entity.type
_entity.pdbx_description
1 polymer ?
#
loop_
_entity_poly.entity_id
_entity_poly.type
_entity_poly.pdbx_seq_one_letter_code
_entity_poly.pdbx_strand_id
1 'polypeptide(L)'
;MTKELKNLYEQLIEDMILDGIDGMTSELKDMIQNSPTEQKRSMILTIMEENNPEHRLLCSRIQKVLNDNKSSEMKHIKEVVKMLREYVEVSDTEVKTMGEVMTPISLVEEMLDTLPDTVWSNPNLKWLDPCNGVGTFVSIIVERLMKGLSTFEPDEKKRYEHIMENMIYVCELQPKNVFLYMYAFDPKNEYDLNIYNGSFLENGFDLFL
;
A
#
# COMPACT_ATOMS: atom_id res chain seq x y z
N MET A 1 -5.41 7.71 -12.59
CA MET A 1 -5.41 6.43 -13.37
C MET A 1 -6.84 5.92 -13.40
N THR A 2 -7.38 5.49 -14.56
CA THR A 2 -8.75 4.95 -14.61
C THR A 2 -8.81 3.62 -13.86
N LYS A 3 -9.99 3.27 -13.34
CA LYS A 3 -10.21 2.00 -12.63
C LYS A 3 -9.85 0.76 -13.47
N GLU A 4 -10.10 0.83 -14.79
CA GLU A 4 -9.72 -0.24 -15.74
C GLU A 4 -8.22 -0.38 -15.86
N LEU A 5 -7.49 0.74 -15.96
CA LEU A 5 -6.03 0.74 -16.05
C LEU A 5 -5.40 0.25 -14.74
N LYS A 6 -5.98 0.62 -13.59
CA LYS A 6 -5.58 0.12 -12.27
C LYS A 6 -5.74 -1.40 -12.19
N ASN A 7 -6.91 -1.93 -12.58
CA ASN A 7 -7.17 -3.37 -12.55
C ASN A 7 -6.19 -4.15 -13.43
N LEU A 8 -5.90 -3.65 -14.66
CA LEU A 8 -4.92 -4.26 -15.54
C LEU A 8 -3.51 -4.26 -14.91
N TYR A 9 -3.17 -3.16 -14.28
CA TYR A 9 -1.87 -2.98 -13.64
C TYR A 9 -1.71 -3.88 -12.41
N GLU A 10 -2.74 -3.97 -11.58
CA GLU A 10 -2.81 -4.87 -10.43
C GLU A 10 -2.65 -6.33 -10.88
N GLN A 11 -3.32 -6.71 -11.98
CA GLN A 11 -3.20 -8.05 -12.55
C GLN A 11 -1.78 -8.35 -13.03
N LEU A 12 -1.10 -7.39 -13.66
CA LEU A 12 0.30 -7.55 -14.08
C LEU A 12 1.24 -7.76 -12.89
N ILE A 13 1.03 -7.01 -11.80
CA ILE A 13 1.83 -7.17 -10.58
C ILE A 13 1.59 -8.54 -9.94
N GLU A 14 0.33 -8.96 -9.85
CA GLU A 14 -0.04 -10.27 -9.33
C GLU A 14 0.59 -11.39 -10.17
N ASP A 15 0.55 -11.28 -11.49
CA ASP A 15 1.19 -12.23 -12.41
C ASP A 15 2.71 -12.31 -12.17
N MET A 16 3.38 -11.17 -12.04
CA MET A 16 4.82 -11.14 -11.76
C MET A 16 5.17 -11.80 -10.43
N ILE A 17 4.35 -11.59 -9.39
CA ILE A 17 4.54 -12.23 -8.08
C ILE A 17 4.34 -13.73 -8.20
N LEU A 18 3.24 -14.18 -8.83
CA LEU A 18 2.91 -15.59 -8.96
C LEU A 18 3.92 -16.33 -9.83
N ASP A 19 4.41 -15.73 -10.90
CA ASP A 19 5.43 -16.32 -11.79
C ASP A 19 6.79 -16.45 -11.10
N GLY A 20 7.06 -15.66 -10.08
CA GLY A 20 8.28 -15.75 -9.26
C GLY A 20 8.22 -16.83 -8.15
N ILE A 21 7.09 -17.53 -7.99
CA ILE A 21 6.92 -18.53 -6.93
C ILE A 21 7.26 -19.92 -7.45
N ASP A 22 8.22 -20.58 -6.81
CA ASP A 22 8.59 -21.96 -7.09
C ASP A 22 7.40 -22.90 -6.88
N GLY A 23 7.07 -23.73 -7.88
CA GLY A 23 5.98 -24.71 -7.83
C GLY A 23 4.60 -24.15 -8.17
N MET A 24 4.48 -22.91 -8.66
CA MET A 24 3.23 -22.37 -9.17
C MET A 24 2.79 -23.12 -10.43
N THR A 25 1.64 -23.80 -10.34
CA THR A 25 1.02 -24.46 -11.51
C THR A 25 0.05 -23.53 -12.23
N SER A 26 -0.16 -23.77 -13.53
CA SER A 26 -1.13 -23.00 -14.32
C SER A 26 -2.53 -23.04 -13.72
N GLU A 27 -2.96 -24.24 -13.22
CA GLU A 27 -4.28 -24.40 -12.60
C GLU A 27 -4.41 -23.59 -11.30
N LEU A 28 -3.38 -23.56 -10.47
CA LEU A 28 -3.37 -22.76 -9.24
C LEU A 28 -3.39 -21.26 -9.54
N LYS A 29 -2.62 -20.83 -10.54
CA LYS A 29 -2.61 -19.43 -11.01
C LYS A 29 -4.00 -19.02 -11.52
N ASP A 30 -4.62 -19.84 -12.38
CA ASP A 30 -5.97 -19.58 -12.91
C ASP A 30 -7.03 -19.53 -11.79
N MET A 31 -6.92 -20.40 -10.78
CA MET A 31 -7.83 -20.39 -9.64
C MET A 31 -7.70 -19.10 -8.84
N ILE A 32 -6.49 -18.63 -8.58
CA ILE A 32 -6.23 -17.37 -7.86
C ILE A 32 -6.75 -16.18 -8.66
N GLN A 33 -6.44 -16.11 -9.96
CA GLN A 33 -6.82 -15.00 -10.83
C GLN A 33 -8.34 -14.86 -10.98
N ASN A 34 -9.09 -15.98 -10.95
CA ASN A 34 -10.56 -15.99 -11.04
C ASN A 34 -11.28 -15.79 -9.70
N SER A 35 -10.56 -15.65 -8.60
CA SER A 35 -11.14 -15.39 -7.28
C SER A 35 -11.55 -13.92 -7.11
N PRO A 36 -12.53 -13.58 -6.23
CA PRO A 36 -12.82 -12.20 -5.86
C PRO A 36 -11.56 -11.49 -5.34
N THR A 37 -11.41 -10.19 -5.63
CA THR A 37 -10.18 -9.42 -5.37
C THR A 37 -9.66 -9.56 -3.93
N GLU A 38 -10.53 -9.42 -2.92
CA GLU A 38 -10.12 -9.58 -1.51
C GLU A 38 -9.59 -11.00 -1.22
N GLN A 39 -10.27 -12.00 -1.76
CA GLN A 39 -9.87 -13.40 -1.59
C GLN A 39 -8.59 -13.72 -2.35
N LYS A 40 -8.44 -13.21 -3.57
CA LYS A 40 -7.25 -13.34 -4.40
C LYS A 40 -6.02 -12.74 -3.71
N ARG A 41 -6.10 -11.52 -3.22
CA ARG A 41 -5.02 -10.85 -2.49
C ARG A 41 -4.63 -11.64 -1.24
N SER A 42 -5.62 -12.16 -0.49
CA SER A 42 -5.36 -13.01 0.67
C SER A 42 -4.66 -14.32 0.29
N MET A 43 -5.04 -14.95 -0.82
CA MET A 43 -4.41 -16.17 -1.31
C MET A 43 -2.96 -15.91 -1.74
N ILE A 44 -2.70 -14.85 -2.50
CA ILE A 44 -1.34 -14.46 -2.91
C ILE A 44 -0.47 -14.21 -1.68
N LEU A 45 -0.98 -13.48 -0.70
CA LEU A 45 -0.27 -13.24 0.55
C LEU A 45 0.06 -14.55 1.27
N THR A 46 -0.90 -15.48 1.38
CA THR A 46 -0.70 -16.79 1.99
C THR A 46 0.39 -17.60 1.26
N ILE A 47 0.39 -17.58 -0.07
CA ILE A 47 1.40 -18.27 -0.87
C ILE A 47 2.79 -17.65 -0.70
N MET A 48 2.87 -16.33 -0.67
CA MET A 48 4.13 -15.63 -0.34
C MET A 48 4.66 -16.04 1.04
N GLU A 49 3.76 -16.28 2.01
CA GLU A 49 4.10 -16.78 3.33
C GLU A 49 4.61 -18.22 3.35
N GLU A 50 3.94 -19.09 2.59
CA GLU A 50 4.32 -20.51 2.54
C GLU A 50 5.72 -20.71 1.98
N ASN A 51 6.15 -19.81 1.11
CA ASN A 51 7.52 -19.77 0.61
C ASN A 51 8.51 -19.20 1.65
N ASN A 52 8.01 -18.55 2.72
CA ASN A 52 8.83 -18.09 3.84
C ASN A 52 8.15 -18.41 5.19
N PRO A 53 8.39 -19.63 5.75
CA PRO A 53 7.70 -20.13 6.95
C PRO A 53 7.82 -19.25 8.20
N GLU A 54 8.85 -18.39 8.28
CA GLU A 54 9.06 -17.49 9.42
C GLU A 54 7.99 -16.40 9.50
N HIS A 55 7.30 -16.12 8.39
CA HIS A 55 6.32 -15.05 8.31
C HIS A 55 4.85 -15.46 8.46
N ARG A 56 4.56 -16.77 8.61
CA ARG A 56 3.17 -17.27 8.79
C ARG A 56 2.41 -16.58 9.92
N LEU A 57 3.10 -16.33 11.04
CA LEU A 57 2.47 -15.69 12.20
C LEU A 57 2.09 -14.24 11.90
N LEU A 58 2.91 -13.54 11.12
CA LEU A 58 2.71 -12.13 10.79
C LEU A 58 1.47 -11.95 9.93
N CYS A 59 1.29 -12.74 8.89
CA CYS A 59 0.15 -12.63 7.98
C CYS A 59 -1.17 -13.07 8.62
N SER A 60 -1.15 -14.09 9.48
CA SER A 60 -2.34 -14.41 10.29
C SER A 60 -2.72 -13.25 11.21
N ARG A 61 -1.75 -12.46 11.71
CA ARG A 61 -1.99 -11.24 12.50
C ARG A 61 -2.55 -10.12 11.64
N ILE A 62 -2.01 -9.91 10.41
CA ILE A 62 -2.54 -8.91 9.46
C ILE A 62 -3.99 -9.25 9.10
N GLN A 63 -4.27 -10.49 8.70
CA GLN A 63 -5.63 -10.92 8.40
C GLN A 63 -6.58 -10.75 9.59
N LYS A 64 -6.11 -11.04 10.79
CA LYS A 64 -6.89 -10.83 12.01
C LYS A 64 -7.21 -9.34 12.21
N VAL A 65 -6.23 -8.46 12.07
CA VAL A 65 -6.44 -7.01 12.18
C VAL A 65 -7.43 -6.51 11.14
N LEU A 66 -7.30 -6.96 9.88
CA LEU A 66 -8.24 -6.60 8.81
C LEU A 66 -9.65 -7.14 9.06
N ASN A 67 -9.80 -8.33 9.67
CA ASN A 67 -11.09 -8.96 9.95
C ASN A 67 -11.76 -8.44 11.23
N ASP A 68 -11.00 -8.16 12.29
CA ASP A 68 -11.53 -7.72 13.60
C ASP A 68 -12.10 -6.29 13.54
N ASN A 69 -11.77 -5.53 12.51
CA ASN A 69 -12.01 -4.11 12.49
C ASN A 69 -13.06 -3.67 11.45
N LYS A 70 -14.22 -4.26 11.49
CA LYS A 70 -15.39 -3.90 10.65
C LYS A 70 -15.93 -2.48 10.89
N SER A 71 -15.37 -1.71 11.83
CA SER A 71 -15.97 -0.43 12.27
C SER A 71 -15.21 0.84 11.88
N SER A 72 -13.96 0.74 11.39
CA SER A 72 -13.22 1.92 10.90
C SER A 72 -11.99 1.46 10.12
N GLU A 73 -11.98 1.67 8.82
CA GLU A 73 -10.90 1.31 7.89
C GLU A 73 -9.54 1.92 8.29
N MET A 74 -9.60 3.00 9.06
CA MET A 74 -8.47 3.85 9.41
C MET A 74 -7.58 3.39 10.54
N LYS A 75 -8.16 2.78 11.58
CA LYS A 75 -7.34 2.40 12.75
C LYS A 75 -6.32 1.32 12.43
N HIS A 76 -6.49 0.65 11.29
CA HIS A 76 -5.72 -0.53 10.92
C HIS A 76 -4.53 -0.22 10.03
N ILE A 77 -4.61 0.81 9.19
CA ILE A 77 -3.58 1.09 8.18
C ILE A 77 -2.20 1.18 8.83
N LYS A 78 -2.06 1.98 9.90
CA LYS A 78 -0.77 2.12 10.61
C LYS A 78 -0.29 0.80 11.22
N GLU A 79 -1.19 -0.01 11.77
CA GLU A 79 -0.85 -1.33 12.31
C GLU A 79 -0.50 -2.32 11.20
N VAL A 80 -1.28 -2.35 10.11
CA VAL A 80 -1.00 -3.20 8.96
C VAL A 80 0.33 -2.81 8.32
N VAL A 81 0.58 -1.53 8.07
CA VAL A 81 1.86 -1.05 7.52
C VAL A 81 3.03 -1.42 8.44
N LYS A 82 2.86 -1.30 9.77
CA LYS A 82 3.89 -1.75 10.73
C LYS A 82 4.17 -3.24 10.60
N MET A 83 3.13 -4.07 10.49
CA MET A 83 3.29 -5.52 10.30
C MET A 83 3.93 -5.86 8.95
N LEU A 84 3.54 -5.17 7.87
CA LEU A 84 4.15 -5.34 6.56
C LEU A 84 5.63 -4.99 6.55
N ARG A 85 6.04 -3.96 7.29
CA ARG A 85 7.45 -3.60 7.46
C ARG A 85 8.26 -4.70 8.18
N GLU A 86 7.64 -5.40 9.14
CA GLU A 86 8.26 -6.55 9.81
C GLU A 86 8.33 -7.76 8.85
N TYR A 87 7.39 -7.86 7.90
CA TYR A 87 7.34 -8.92 6.89
C TYR A 87 8.34 -8.72 5.75
N VAL A 88 8.50 -7.48 5.28
CA VAL A 88 9.43 -7.17 4.21
C VAL A 88 10.83 -7.20 4.79
N GLU A 89 11.47 -8.38 4.76
CA GLU A 89 12.92 -8.47 4.96
C GLU A 89 13.62 -7.83 3.78
N VAL A 90 14.29 -6.73 4.05
CA VAL A 90 15.13 -6.08 3.05
C VAL A 90 16.46 -6.81 3.02
N SER A 91 16.70 -7.55 1.96
CA SER A 91 18.00 -8.24 1.78
C SER A 91 19.14 -7.24 1.56
N ASP A 92 20.35 -7.62 1.96
CA ASP A 92 21.57 -6.81 1.66
C ASP A 92 21.71 -6.48 0.17
N THR A 93 21.18 -7.32 -0.71
CA THR A 93 21.18 -7.11 -2.15
C THR A 93 20.21 -6.00 -2.52
N GLU A 94 18.98 -6.01 -1.99
CA GLU A 94 17.97 -4.95 -2.24
C GLU A 94 18.43 -3.61 -1.70
N VAL A 95 19.07 -3.56 -0.52
CA VAL A 95 19.68 -2.33 0.01
C VAL A 95 20.74 -1.79 -0.97
N LYS A 96 21.62 -2.65 -1.49
CA LYS A 96 22.74 -2.24 -2.35
C LYS A 96 22.32 -1.90 -3.77
N THR A 97 21.33 -2.62 -4.32
CA THR A 97 20.94 -2.49 -5.74
C THR A 97 19.77 -1.54 -5.96
N MET A 98 18.84 -1.46 -5.00
CA MET A 98 17.60 -0.68 -5.10
C MET A 98 17.52 0.45 -4.07
N GLY A 99 18.46 0.54 -3.12
CA GLY A 99 18.46 1.56 -2.08
C GLY A 99 17.30 1.41 -1.09
N GLU A 100 16.75 0.18 -0.94
CA GLU A 100 15.60 -0.05 -0.08
C GLU A 100 15.97 0.10 1.39
N VAL A 101 15.43 1.15 2.01
CA VAL A 101 15.63 1.44 3.44
C VAL A 101 14.27 1.78 4.08
N MET A 102 13.89 0.99 5.07
CA MET A 102 12.64 1.23 5.83
C MET A 102 12.86 2.35 6.86
N THR A 103 12.40 3.56 6.55
CA THR A 103 12.47 4.71 7.47
C THR A 103 11.71 4.41 8.78
N PRO A 104 12.32 4.56 9.97
CA PRO A 104 11.63 4.37 11.24
C PRO A 104 10.39 5.25 11.37
N ILE A 105 9.30 4.70 11.94
CA ILE A 105 8.04 5.43 12.09
C ILE A 105 8.23 6.72 12.90
N SER A 106 9.02 6.67 13.99
CA SER A 106 9.32 7.86 14.79
C SER A 106 10.00 8.97 13.99
N LEU A 107 10.92 8.61 13.08
CA LEU A 107 11.58 9.57 12.21
C LEU A 107 10.60 10.18 11.19
N VAL A 108 9.70 9.37 10.64
CA VAL A 108 8.64 9.89 9.74
C VAL A 108 7.74 10.87 10.49
N GLU A 109 7.34 10.55 11.73
CA GLU A 109 6.55 11.45 12.58
C GLU A 109 7.28 12.77 12.82
N GLU A 110 8.57 12.73 13.21
CA GLU A 110 9.40 13.93 13.40
C GLU A 110 9.51 14.77 12.12
N MET A 111 9.72 14.15 10.97
CA MET A 111 9.78 14.85 9.69
C MET A 111 8.46 15.55 9.37
N LEU A 112 7.33 14.87 9.55
CA LEU A 112 6.01 15.44 9.30
C LEU A 112 5.59 16.50 10.32
N ASP A 113 6.15 16.48 11.54
CA ASP A 113 5.94 17.51 12.58
C ASP A 113 6.60 18.85 12.23
N THR A 114 7.53 18.87 11.27
CA THR A 114 8.11 20.12 10.75
C THR A 114 7.16 20.92 9.85
N LEU A 115 6.08 20.28 9.37
CA LEU A 115 5.11 20.93 8.48
C LEU A 115 4.12 21.78 9.28
N PRO A 116 3.63 22.91 8.71
CA PRO A 116 2.60 23.73 9.36
C PRO A 116 1.30 22.95 9.57
N ASP A 117 0.61 23.17 10.70
CA ASP A 117 -0.67 22.51 11.00
C ASP A 117 -1.75 22.71 9.92
N THR A 118 -1.68 23.84 9.20
CA THR A 118 -2.64 24.18 8.14
C THR A 118 -2.65 23.21 6.95
N VAL A 119 -1.56 22.46 6.71
CA VAL A 119 -1.50 21.50 5.59
C VAL A 119 -2.45 20.33 5.81
N TRP A 120 -2.70 19.96 7.06
CA TRP A 120 -3.56 18.81 7.42
C TRP A 120 -5.05 19.07 7.24
N SER A 121 -5.45 20.35 7.16
CA SER A 121 -6.85 20.76 6.97
C SER A 121 -7.16 21.31 5.56
N ASN A 122 -6.22 21.27 4.65
CA ASN A 122 -6.41 21.73 3.28
C ASN A 122 -6.73 20.56 2.32
N PRO A 123 -7.98 20.40 1.85
CA PRO A 123 -8.41 19.27 1.03
C PRO A 123 -7.86 19.31 -0.41
N ASN A 124 -7.22 20.41 -0.82
CA ASN A 124 -6.72 20.58 -2.19
C ASN A 124 -5.22 20.30 -2.33
N LEU A 125 -4.52 20.02 -1.22
CA LEU A 125 -3.10 19.68 -1.28
C LEU A 125 -2.92 18.26 -1.81
N LYS A 126 -1.90 18.10 -2.65
CA LYS A 126 -1.45 16.81 -3.16
C LYS A 126 -0.17 16.40 -2.44
N TRP A 127 -0.09 15.15 -2.06
CA TRP A 127 1.01 14.55 -1.34
C TRP A 127 1.65 13.48 -2.21
N LEU A 128 2.92 13.63 -2.52
CA LEU A 128 3.67 12.66 -3.31
C LEU A 128 4.69 11.96 -2.42
N ASP A 129 4.63 10.64 -2.36
CA ASP A 129 5.71 9.79 -1.87
C ASP A 129 6.42 9.13 -3.08
N PRO A 130 7.63 9.61 -3.44
CA PRO A 130 8.32 9.14 -4.65
C PRO A 130 9.05 7.80 -4.45
N CYS A 131 9.12 7.28 -3.23
CA CYS A 131 9.79 6.02 -2.86
C CYS A 131 9.01 5.33 -1.75
N ASN A 132 7.76 4.97 -2.06
CA ASN A 132 6.72 4.66 -1.09
C ASN A 132 7.03 3.43 -0.20
N GLY A 133 7.78 2.44 -0.71
CA GLY A 133 7.89 1.15 -0.02
C GLY A 133 6.51 0.54 0.22
N VAL A 134 6.25 0.11 1.43
CA VAL A 134 4.93 -0.40 1.84
C VAL A 134 3.99 0.69 2.42
N GLY A 135 4.32 1.98 2.25
CA GLY A 135 3.46 3.10 2.62
C GLY A 135 3.66 3.66 4.03
N THR A 136 4.88 3.66 4.57
CA THR A 136 5.13 4.17 5.92
C THR A 136 4.77 5.64 6.08
N PHE A 137 5.25 6.51 5.18
CA PHE A 137 4.90 7.94 5.18
C PHE A 137 3.40 8.13 4.95
N VAL A 138 2.85 7.45 3.95
CA VAL A 138 1.42 7.56 3.60
C VAL A 138 0.53 7.18 4.77
N SER A 139 0.86 6.15 5.55
CA SER A 139 0.05 5.73 6.70
C SER A 139 -0.13 6.84 7.75
N ILE A 140 0.93 7.62 8.00
CA ILE A 140 0.90 8.73 8.96
C ILE A 140 0.25 9.97 8.35
N ILE A 141 0.52 10.25 7.08
CA ILE A 141 -0.12 11.36 6.35
C ILE A 141 -1.63 11.15 6.32
N VAL A 142 -2.10 9.97 5.94
CA VAL A 142 -3.53 9.62 5.91
C VAL A 142 -4.16 9.75 7.30
N GLU A 143 -3.51 9.27 8.36
CA GLU A 143 -4.00 9.43 9.74
C GLU A 143 -4.22 10.90 10.11
N ARG A 144 -3.25 11.76 9.76
CA ARG A 144 -3.33 13.21 10.04
C ARG A 144 -4.39 13.91 9.19
N LEU A 145 -4.47 13.61 7.89
CA LEU A 145 -5.49 14.15 6.99
C LEU A 145 -6.91 13.75 7.39
N MET A 146 -7.11 12.50 7.82
CA MET A 146 -8.42 12.06 8.30
C MET A 146 -8.90 12.82 9.53
N LYS A 147 -8.00 13.22 10.41
CA LYS A 147 -8.32 14.09 11.55
C LYS A 147 -8.55 15.54 11.08
N GLY A 148 -7.63 16.06 10.28
CA GLY A 148 -7.63 17.48 9.86
C GLY A 148 -8.78 17.83 8.93
N LEU A 149 -9.23 16.90 8.09
CA LEU A 149 -10.31 17.12 7.12
C LEU A 149 -11.71 16.75 7.65
N SER A 150 -11.86 16.44 8.93
CA SER A 150 -13.16 16.03 9.52
C SER A 150 -14.25 17.10 9.40
N THR A 151 -13.88 18.38 9.30
CA THR A 151 -14.84 19.49 9.06
C THR A 151 -15.18 19.64 7.58
N PHE A 152 -14.23 19.35 6.67
CA PHE A 152 -14.45 19.36 5.23
C PHE A 152 -15.40 18.25 4.79
N GLU A 153 -15.15 17.00 5.22
CA GLU A 153 -16.00 15.85 4.96
C GLU A 153 -16.21 15.06 6.27
N PRO A 154 -17.40 15.17 6.89
CA PRO A 154 -17.70 14.48 8.14
C PRO A 154 -17.83 12.96 8.00
N ASP A 155 -18.22 12.45 6.83
CA ASP A 155 -18.31 11.02 6.56
C ASP A 155 -16.92 10.42 6.41
N GLU A 156 -16.56 9.47 7.27
CA GLU A 156 -15.21 8.88 7.29
C GLU A 156 -14.86 8.16 5.99
N LYS A 157 -15.83 7.42 5.39
CA LYS A 157 -15.58 6.68 4.16
C LYS A 157 -15.34 7.62 2.98
N LYS A 158 -16.17 8.66 2.82
CA LYS A 158 -16.01 9.66 1.77
C LYS A 158 -14.74 10.50 1.97
N ARG A 159 -14.39 10.80 3.21
CA ARG A 159 -13.15 11.50 3.53
C ARG A 159 -11.92 10.66 3.16
N TYR A 160 -11.95 9.37 3.47
CA TYR A 160 -10.89 8.45 3.08
C TYR A 160 -10.78 8.32 1.55
N GLU A 161 -11.90 8.13 0.86
CA GLU A 161 -12.01 8.11 -0.61
C GLU A 161 -11.38 9.38 -1.21
N HIS A 162 -11.78 10.58 -0.71
CA HIS A 162 -11.22 11.84 -1.18
C HIS A 162 -9.69 11.91 -0.97
N ILE A 163 -9.19 11.49 0.17
CA ILE A 163 -7.76 11.49 0.48
C ILE A 163 -7.02 10.54 -0.48
N MET A 164 -7.48 9.31 -0.62
CA MET A 164 -6.77 8.30 -1.41
C MET A 164 -6.82 8.57 -2.92
N GLU A 165 -7.95 9.06 -3.43
CA GLU A 165 -8.13 9.28 -4.87
C GLU A 165 -7.62 10.64 -5.35
N ASN A 166 -7.66 11.68 -4.49
CA ASN A 166 -7.39 13.04 -4.94
C ASN A 166 -6.16 13.69 -4.29
N MET A 167 -5.68 13.16 -3.15
CA MET A 167 -4.60 13.80 -2.42
C MET A 167 -3.31 12.98 -2.39
N ILE A 168 -3.38 11.64 -2.31
CA ILE A 168 -2.21 10.77 -2.18
C ILE A 168 -1.75 10.27 -3.54
N TYR A 169 -0.44 10.43 -3.81
CA TYR A 169 0.25 9.98 -5.01
C TYR A 169 1.51 9.25 -4.60
N VAL A 170 1.75 8.06 -5.15
CA VAL A 170 2.89 7.24 -4.77
C VAL A 170 3.62 6.68 -5.99
N CYS A 171 4.95 6.63 -5.88
CA CYS A 171 5.79 5.86 -6.79
C CYS A 171 6.51 4.77 -5.99
N GLU A 172 6.59 3.58 -6.57
CA GLU A 172 7.33 2.48 -5.99
C GLU A 172 7.94 1.61 -7.08
N LEU A 173 9.22 1.31 -6.94
CA LEU A 173 9.97 0.56 -7.95
C LEU A 173 9.64 -0.93 -7.92
N GLN A 174 9.47 -1.49 -6.71
CA GLN A 174 9.29 -2.92 -6.53
C GLN A 174 7.81 -3.33 -6.59
N PRO A 175 7.41 -4.21 -7.53
CA PRO A 175 6.01 -4.69 -7.63
C PRO A 175 5.50 -5.33 -6.33
N LYS A 176 6.37 -6.04 -5.60
CA LYS A 176 6.04 -6.62 -4.28
C LYS A 176 5.54 -5.56 -3.32
N ASN A 177 6.24 -4.43 -3.20
CA ASN A 177 5.87 -3.34 -2.29
C ASN A 177 4.59 -2.63 -2.75
N VAL A 178 4.40 -2.45 -4.06
CA VAL A 178 3.15 -1.92 -4.62
C VAL A 178 1.97 -2.80 -4.23
N PHE A 179 2.09 -4.13 -4.39
CA PHE A 179 1.06 -5.07 -3.98
C PHE A 179 0.74 -4.96 -2.48
N LEU A 180 1.76 -4.93 -1.63
CA LEU A 180 1.59 -4.80 -0.18
C LEU A 180 0.95 -3.46 0.22
N TYR A 181 1.33 -2.37 -0.47
CA TYR A 181 0.69 -1.07 -0.30
C TYR A 181 -0.80 -1.12 -0.65
N MET A 182 -1.15 -1.65 -1.83
CA MET A 182 -2.54 -1.80 -2.25
C MET A 182 -3.34 -2.67 -1.27
N TYR A 183 -2.73 -3.75 -0.77
CA TYR A 183 -3.35 -4.61 0.23
C TYR A 183 -3.63 -3.89 1.55
N ALA A 184 -2.73 -3.00 1.99
CA ALA A 184 -2.89 -2.26 3.23
C ALA A 184 -3.94 -1.13 3.13
N PHE A 185 -3.94 -0.41 2.00
CA PHE A 185 -4.73 0.83 1.86
C PHE A 185 -6.05 0.64 1.12
N ASP A 186 -6.18 -0.41 0.32
CA ASP A 186 -7.40 -0.72 -0.44
C ASP A 186 -7.59 -2.22 -0.63
N PRO A 187 -7.77 -3.00 0.46
CA PRO A 187 -7.86 -4.46 0.39
C PRO A 187 -9.02 -4.97 -0.46
N LYS A 188 -10.07 -4.15 -0.66
CA LYS A 188 -11.27 -4.51 -1.41
C LYS A 188 -11.28 -3.98 -2.84
N ASN A 189 -10.25 -3.22 -3.22
CA ASN A 189 -10.19 -2.54 -4.51
C ASN A 189 -11.39 -1.60 -4.77
N GLU A 190 -11.74 -0.80 -3.76
CA GLU A 190 -12.87 0.13 -3.83
C GLU A 190 -12.47 1.51 -4.37
N TYR A 191 -11.17 1.90 -4.29
CA TYR A 191 -10.68 3.25 -4.55
C TYR A 191 -9.79 3.35 -5.79
N ASP A 192 -9.80 4.50 -6.46
CA ASP A 192 -8.89 4.82 -7.56
C ASP A 192 -7.56 5.39 -7.03
N LEU A 193 -6.68 4.51 -6.55
CA LEU A 193 -5.38 4.90 -5.99
C LEU A 193 -4.45 5.48 -7.08
N ASN A 194 -3.72 6.56 -6.76
CA ASN A 194 -2.73 7.14 -7.67
C ASN A 194 -1.36 6.49 -7.44
N ILE A 195 -1.15 5.34 -8.07
CA ILE A 195 0.07 4.54 -7.95
C ILE A 195 0.80 4.50 -9.28
N TYR A 196 2.13 4.65 -9.23
CA TYR A 196 3.03 4.37 -10.32
C TYR A 196 4.06 3.33 -9.88
N ASN A 197 4.10 2.17 -10.55
CA ASN A 197 5.16 1.19 -10.35
C ASN A 197 6.28 1.46 -11.34
N GLY A 198 7.35 2.05 -10.87
CA GLY A 198 8.51 2.44 -11.67
C GLY A 198 9.38 3.46 -10.96
N SER A 199 10.46 3.84 -11.63
CA SER A 199 11.41 4.82 -11.11
C SER A 199 10.87 6.25 -11.23
N PHE A 200 10.70 6.93 -10.13
CA PHE A 200 10.39 8.37 -10.12
C PHE A 200 11.50 9.19 -10.78
N LEU A 201 12.79 8.76 -10.65
CA LEU A 201 13.93 9.48 -11.22
C LEU A 201 13.96 9.43 -12.75
N GLU A 202 13.39 8.40 -13.36
CA GLU A 202 13.35 8.24 -14.83
C GLU A 202 12.19 9.00 -15.48
N ASN A 203 11.03 9.04 -14.80
CA ASN A 203 9.80 9.57 -15.38
C ASN A 203 9.36 10.91 -14.76
N GLY A 204 9.93 11.29 -13.62
CA GLY A 204 9.78 12.59 -13.01
C GLY A 204 8.35 13.00 -12.64
N PHE A 205 8.13 14.31 -12.63
CA PHE A 205 6.83 14.90 -12.26
C PHE A 205 5.74 14.73 -13.33
N ASP A 206 6.08 14.33 -14.55
CA ASP A 206 5.11 14.20 -15.67
C ASP A 206 4.11 13.05 -15.46
N LEU A 207 4.35 12.19 -14.46
CA LEU A 207 3.51 11.02 -14.18
C LEU A 207 2.11 11.36 -13.62
N PHE A 208 1.98 12.51 -12.97
CA PHE A 208 0.76 12.89 -12.24
C PHE A 208 0.19 14.23 -12.68
N LEU A 209 0.69 14.81 -13.78
CA LEU A 209 0.19 16.01 -14.42
C LEU A 209 -0.76 15.67 -15.56
#